data_4c87c926c9eccebf183e712a2785acb7
#
_entry.id   4c87c926c9eccebf183e712a2785acb7
#
_cell.length_a   1.000
_cell.length_b   1.000
_cell.length_c   1.000
_cell.angle_alpha   90.00
_cell.angle_beta   90.00
_cell.angle_gamma   90.00
#
_symmetry.space_group_name_H-M   'P 1'
#
loop_
_entity.id
_entity.type
_entity.pdbx_description
1 polymer ?
#
loop_
_entity_poly.entity_id
_entity_poly.type
_entity_poly.pdbx_seq_one_letter_code
_entity_poly.pdbx_strand_id
1 'polypeptide(L)'
;MTEALIFDAVRTPRGKGKKDGALYSVKPVNLVAGLLRALQQRNGLDTRQVDDIVLGCVTPVGDQGADIAKTAAMVADWDVSVAGVQLNRFCASGLEAVNLGAMKVRSGFEDLVVVGGVESMSRVPMGSDGGAWVMDPETNMHTHFTPQGIGADLIATLEGFSRSDVDSFALRSQQKAARASRDGSFGKSLIPVTDQNGIVLLDHDEFIRGDSTLEGLDKLKPSFEMMGQMGFDATALQVYSHVEQINHVHTPGNSSGIVDGAALMLIGSEAKGKELGLKPRARIVATAVTSTDPTIMLTGPAPATRKALAKAGLSVEDIDLFEVNEAFASVVMKFMKDMGVPESKVNVNGGSIAMGHPLGATGCAILGTLLDELEKRELRYGLATLCVGGGMGIATIIERI
;
A
#
# COMPACT_ATOMS: atom_id res chain seq x y z
N MET A 1 13.79 -25.03 -5.65
CA MET A 1 12.75 -24.34 -4.86
C MET A 1 11.61 -24.02 -5.80
N THR A 2 10.37 -24.22 -5.38
CA THR A 2 9.18 -23.88 -6.15
C THR A 2 9.12 -22.36 -6.39
N GLU A 3 8.76 -21.93 -7.58
CA GLU A 3 8.52 -20.51 -7.86
C GLU A 3 7.13 -20.09 -7.36
N ALA A 4 7.01 -18.87 -6.83
CA ALA A 4 5.73 -18.26 -6.50
C ALA A 4 5.30 -17.36 -7.65
N LEU A 5 4.23 -17.73 -8.33
CA LEU A 5 3.72 -17.07 -9.52
C LEU A 5 2.44 -16.27 -9.19
N ILE A 6 2.34 -15.08 -9.73
CA ILE A 6 1.12 -14.25 -9.66
C ILE A 6 0.28 -14.58 -10.90
N PHE A 7 -0.95 -15.04 -10.69
CA PHE A 7 -1.88 -15.36 -11.76
C PHE A 7 -2.89 -14.25 -12.03
N ASP A 8 -3.36 -13.57 -10.97
CA ASP A 8 -4.27 -12.43 -11.13
C ASP A 8 -4.08 -11.41 -9.99
N ALA A 9 -4.49 -10.17 -10.26
CA ALA A 9 -4.49 -9.08 -9.30
C ALA A 9 -5.73 -8.22 -9.51
N VAL A 10 -6.46 -7.95 -8.42
CA VAL A 10 -7.68 -7.15 -8.44
C VAL A 10 -7.71 -6.18 -7.27
N ARG A 11 -8.38 -5.04 -7.44
CA ARG A 11 -8.63 -4.06 -6.38
C ARG A 11 -9.99 -3.40 -6.54
N THR A 12 -10.53 -2.90 -5.46
CA THR A 12 -11.65 -1.95 -5.52
C THR A 12 -11.15 -0.58 -5.96
N PRO A 13 -12.01 0.30 -6.48
CA PRO A 13 -11.76 1.72 -6.43
C PRO A 13 -11.59 2.16 -4.96
N ARG A 14 -10.89 3.27 -4.74
CA ARG A 14 -10.66 3.84 -3.41
C ARG A 14 -11.71 4.92 -3.15
N GLY A 15 -12.54 4.71 -2.14
CA GLY A 15 -13.55 5.67 -1.71
C GLY A 15 -12.99 6.63 -0.67
N LYS A 16 -13.50 7.87 -0.58
CA LYS A 16 -13.10 8.81 0.48
C LYS A 16 -13.37 8.23 1.86
N GLY A 17 -12.39 8.29 2.73
CA GLY A 17 -12.44 7.79 4.11
C GLY A 17 -13.25 8.69 5.06
N LYS A 18 -14.47 9.05 4.66
CA LYS A 18 -15.40 9.90 5.41
C LYS A 18 -16.82 9.35 5.33
N LYS A 19 -17.72 9.84 6.21
CA LYS A 19 -19.11 9.43 6.24
C LYS A 19 -19.90 9.73 4.95
N ASP A 20 -19.46 10.72 4.19
CA ASP A 20 -19.98 11.09 2.87
C ASP A 20 -19.25 10.44 1.69
N GLY A 21 -18.27 9.57 1.95
CA GLY A 21 -17.57 8.79 0.92
C GLY A 21 -18.43 7.68 0.34
N ALA A 22 -18.26 7.39 -0.94
CA ALA A 22 -19.08 6.43 -1.67
C ALA A 22 -19.06 5.00 -1.08
N LEU A 23 -17.97 4.61 -0.40
CA LEU A 23 -17.83 3.29 0.22
C LEU A 23 -18.21 3.22 1.69
N TYR A 24 -18.62 4.34 2.33
CA TYR A 24 -18.98 4.34 3.75
C TYR A 24 -20.12 3.35 4.10
N SER A 25 -21.09 3.18 3.20
CA SER A 25 -22.20 2.23 3.40
C SER A 25 -21.79 0.76 3.21
N VAL A 26 -20.62 0.48 2.62
CA VAL A 26 -20.13 -0.86 2.32
C VAL A 26 -19.29 -1.36 3.48
N LYS A 27 -19.66 -2.53 4.05
CA LYS A 27 -18.85 -3.17 5.09
C LYS A 27 -17.49 -3.62 4.51
N PRO A 28 -16.37 -3.48 5.23
CA PRO A 28 -15.05 -3.92 4.74
C PRO A 28 -15.02 -5.39 4.31
N VAL A 29 -15.72 -6.26 5.02
CA VAL A 29 -15.86 -7.68 4.63
C VAL A 29 -16.48 -7.86 3.24
N ASN A 30 -17.43 -6.99 2.85
CA ASN A 30 -18.06 -7.03 1.53
C ASN A 30 -17.13 -6.52 0.42
N LEU A 31 -16.21 -5.60 0.71
CA LEU A 31 -15.17 -5.19 -0.24
C LEU A 31 -14.28 -6.38 -0.59
N VAL A 32 -13.85 -7.15 0.41
CA VAL A 32 -13.03 -8.36 0.21
C VAL A 32 -13.83 -9.45 -0.49
N ALA A 33 -15.06 -9.74 -0.03
CA ALA A 33 -15.91 -10.78 -0.63
C ALA A 33 -16.23 -10.48 -2.10
N GLY A 34 -16.43 -9.20 -2.46
CA GLY A 34 -16.62 -8.79 -3.86
C GLY A 34 -15.40 -9.10 -4.73
N LEU A 35 -14.20 -8.85 -4.21
CA LEU A 35 -12.95 -9.20 -4.92
C LEU A 35 -12.71 -10.71 -4.99
N LEU A 36 -13.06 -11.48 -3.95
CA LEU A 36 -12.98 -12.95 -3.97
C LEU A 36 -13.88 -13.53 -5.07
N ARG A 37 -15.13 -13.07 -5.18
CA ARG A 37 -16.04 -13.46 -6.27
C ARG A 37 -15.48 -13.06 -7.64
N ALA A 38 -14.88 -11.88 -7.77
CA ALA A 38 -14.27 -11.45 -9.01
C ALA A 38 -13.08 -12.33 -9.41
N LEU A 39 -12.19 -12.69 -8.48
CA LEU A 39 -11.08 -13.62 -8.72
C LEU A 39 -11.60 -15.00 -9.14
N GLN A 40 -12.62 -15.52 -8.44
CA GLN A 40 -13.25 -16.80 -8.77
C GLN A 40 -13.82 -16.79 -10.19
N GLN A 41 -14.60 -15.78 -10.52
CA GLN A 41 -15.27 -15.69 -11.84
C GLN A 41 -14.27 -15.50 -12.98
N ARG A 42 -13.27 -14.62 -12.81
CA ARG A 42 -12.28 -14.31 -13.84
C ARG A 42 -11.39 -15.49 -14.19
N ASN A 43 -11.10 -16.32 -13.20
CA ASN A 43 -10.17 -17.45 -13.35
C ASN A 43 -10.89 -18.81 -13.47
N GLY A 44 -12.22 -18.85 -13.43
CA GLY A 44 -12.98 -20.11 -13.41
C GLY A 44 -12.58 -20.99 -12.21
N LEU A 45 -12.25 -20.38 -11.07
CA LEU A 45 -11.60 -21.04 -9.96
C LEU A 45 -12.57 -21.90 -9.14
N ASP A 46 -12.27 -23.18 -9.00
CA ASP A 46 -12.83 -24.01 -7.95
C ASP A 46 -12.21 -23.64 -6.61
N THR A 47 -12.99 -23.01 -5.73
CA THR A 47 -12.49 -22.47 -4.47
C THR A 47 -11.91 -23.51 -3.53
N ARG A 48 -12.29 -24.81 -3.68
CA ARG A 48 -11.68 -25.93 -2.94
C ARG A 48 -10.19 -26.12 -3.22
N GLN A 49 -9.69 -25.51 -4.29
CA GLN A 49 -8.27 -25.57 -4.66
C GLN A 49 -7.42 -24.49 -3.96
N VAL A 50 -8.05 -23.55 -3.25
CA VAL A 50 -7.36 -22.51 -2.51
C VAL A 50 -7.10 -22.96 -1.09
N ASP A 51 -5.84 -22.98 -0.70
CA ASP A 51 -5.39 -23.46 0.61
C ASP A 51 -5.67 -22.42 1.71
N ASP A 52 -5.36 -21.15 1.45
CA ASP A 52 -5.41 -20.10 2.46
C ASP A 52 -5.66 -18.71 1.87
N ILE A 53 -6.20 -17.81 2.68
CA ILE A 53 -6.31 -16.37 2.41
C ILE A 53 -5.47 -15.62 3.44
N VAL A 54 -4.41 -14.93 3.00
CA VAL A 54 -3.57 -14.09 3.85
C VAL A 54 -3.94 -12.63 3.62
N LEU A 55 -4.54 -11.98 4.60
CA LEU A 55 -5.10 -10.64 4.46
C LEU A 55 -4.51 -9.63 5.43
N GLY A 56 -3.93 -8.55 4.89
CA GLY A 56 -3.48 -7.40 5.66
C GLY A 56 -4.65 -6.51 6.12
N CYS A 57 -4.67 -6.17 7.41
CA CYS A 57 -5.60 -5.20 7.99
C CYS A 57 -4.91 -4.52 9.17
N VAL A 58 -4.82 -3.19 9.15
CA VAL A 58 -4.03 -2.45 10.15
C VAL A 58 -4.81 -2.21 11.43
N THR A 59 -6.12 -1.95 11.32
CA THR A 59 -6.97 -1.66 12.47
C THR A 59 -8.02 -2.78 12.62
N PRO A 60 -7.63 -3.97 13.16
CA PRO A 60 -8.45 -5.18 13.18
C PRO A 60 -9.48 -5.18 14.31
N VAL A 61 -10.28 -4.14 14.39
CA VAL A 61 -11.34 -3.97 15.41
C VAL A 61 -12.67 -3.62 14.75
N GLY A 62 -13.77 -3.75 15.48
CA GLY A 62 -15.11 -3.44 14.99
C GLY A 62 -15.41 -4.22 13.70
N ASP A 63 -15.79 -3.51 12.64
CA ASP A 63 -16.14 -4.11 11.34
C ASP A 63 -14.98 -4.83 10.63
N GLN A 64 -13.73 -4.63 11.08
CA GLN A 64 -12.51 -5.25 10.55
C GLN A 64 -11.93 -6.33 11.47
N GLY A 65 -12.61 -6.62 12.60
CA GLY A 65 -12.19 -7.63 13.58
C GLY A 65 -12.53 -9.06 13.20
N ALA A 66 -12.23 -9.98 14.10
CA ALA A 66 -12.63 -11.40 14.06
C ALA A 66 -12.19 -12.15 12.78
N ASP A 67 -10.93 -12.02 12.42
CA ASP A 67 -10.35 -12.63 11.20
C ASP A 67 -11.20 -12.36 9.95
N ILE A 68 -11.09 -11.13 9.47
CA ILE A 68 -11.83 -10.68 8.28
C ILE A 68 -11.51 -11.51 7.03
N ALA A 69 -10.34 -12.17 6.95
CA ALA A 69 -9.97 -13.03 5.83
C ALA A 69 -10.92 -14.23 5.73
N LYS A 70 -11.05 -15.01 6.81
CA LYS A 70 -11.96 -16.14 6.85
C LYS A 70 -13.43 -15.71 6.77
N THR A 71 -13.78 -14.61 7.44
CA THR A 71 -15.15 -14.08 7.40
C THR A 71 -15.53 -13.67 5.97
N ALA A 72 -14.63 -13.06 5.21
CA ALA A 72 -14.88 -12.68 3.82
C ALA A 72 -15.04 -13.89 2.89
N ALA A 73 -14.29 -14.97 3.10
CA ALA A 73 -14.46 -16.23 2.36
C ALA A 73 -15.87 -16.81 2.56
N MET A 74 -16.34 -16.83 3.80
CA MET A 74 -17.71 -17.28 4.12
C MET A 74 -18.77 -16.39 3.47
N VAL A 75 -18.60 -15.07 3.50
CA VAL A 75 -19.50 -14.10 2.86
C VAL A 75 -19.47 -14.21 1.34
N ALA A 76 -18.34 -14.62 0.78
CA ALA A 76 -18.20 -14.85 -0.67
C ALA A 76 -18.77 -16.20 -1.14
N ASP A 77 -19.28 -17.03 -0.22
CA ASP A 77 -19.76 -18.39 -0.47
C ASP A 77 -18.66 -19.32 -1.01
N TRP A 78 -17.41 -19.10 -0.58
CA TRP A 78 -16.30 -19.98 -0.91
C TRP A 78 -16.36 -21.27 -0.09
N ASP A 79 -15.69 -22.31 -0.57
CA ASP A 79 -15.70 -23.62 0.09
C ASP A 79 -15.23 -23.50 1.55
N VAL A 80 -15.83 -24.30 2.42
CA VAL A 80 -15.55 -24.28 3.87
C VAL A 80 -14.11 -24.69 4.21
N SER A 81 -13.44 -25.42 3.32
CA SER A 81 -12.05 -25.83 3.45
C SER A 81 -11.04 -24.68 3.37
N VAL A 82 -11.42 -23.56 2.72
CA VAL A 82 -10.54 -22.40 2.58
C VAL A 82 -10.26 -21.77 3.94
N ALA A 83 -9.01 -21.81 4.36
CA ALA A 83 -8.56 -21.15 5.59
C ALA A 83 -8.43 -19.63 5.42
N GLY A 84 -8.12 -18.91 6.49
CA GLY A 84 -7.87 -17.49 6.44
C GLY A 84 -7.04 -17.03 7.62
N VAL A 85 -6.17 -16.06 7.40
CA VAL A 85 -5.37 -15.40 8.43
C VAL A 85 -5.29 -13.90 8.15
N GLN A 86 -5.47 -13.13 9.22
CA GLN A 86 -5.32 -11.67 9.21
C GLN A 86 -3.99 -11.28 9.85
N LEU A 87 -3.29 -10.30 9.25
CA LEU A 87 -2.01 -9.82 9.76
C LEU A 87 -1.95 -8.29 9.79
N ASN A 88 -1.04 -7.76 10.63
CA ASN A 88 -0.74 -6.34 10.72
C ASN A 88 0.79 -6.11 10.65
N ARG A 89 1.22 -5.34 9.65
CA ARG A 89 2.53 -4.69 9.53
C ARG A 89 2.32 -3.24 9.13
N PHE A 90 1.40 -2.55 9.81
CA PHE A 90 0.99 -1.18 9.49
C PHE A 90 0.76 -0.98 7.98
N CYS A 91 1.25 0.14 7.41
CA CYS A 91 1.10 0.48 5.99
C CYS A 91 1.55 -0.61 5.00
N ALA A 92 2.38 -1.54 5.44
CA ALA A 92 2.89 -2.63 4.61
C ALA A 92 2.05 -3.92 4.65
N SER A 93 0.97 -3.97 5.44
CA SER A 93 0.23 -5.22 5.70
C SER A 93 -0.17 -5.95 4.41
N GLY A 94 -0.64 -5.24 3.38
CA GLY A 94 -1.00 -5.85 2.10
C GLY A 94 0.19 -6.44 1.33
N LEU A 95 1.36 -5.76 1.35
CA LEU A 95 2.56 -6.30 0.70
C LEU A 95 3.18 -7.44 1.51
N GLU A 96 3.10 -7.37 2.85
CA GLU A 96 3.51 -8.48 3.70
C GLU A 96 2.66 -9.72 3.48
N ALA A 97 1.34 -9.56 3.30
CA ALA A 97 0.46 -10.66 2.94
C ALA A 97 0.89 -11.33 1.63
N VAL A 98 1.24 -10.53 0.60
CA VAL A 98 1.82 -11.04 -0.66
C VAL A 98 3.11 -11.79 -0.41
N ASN A 99 4.02 -11.22 0.38
CA ASN A 99 5.32 -11.83 0.68
C ASN A 99 5.18 -13.15 1.45
N LEU A 100 4.29 -13.22 2.44
CA LEU A 100 4.01 -14.44 3.20
C LEU A 100 3.36 -15.50 2.33
N GLY A 101 2.39 -15.14 1.48
CA GLY A 101 1.81 -16.08 0.52
C GLY A 101 2.85 -16.64 -0.45
N ALA A 102 3.74 -15.79 -0.96
CA ALA A 102 4.87 -16.25 -1.78
C ALA A 102 5.80 -17.21 -1.03
N MET A 103 6.07 -16.96 0.26
CA MET A 103 6.86 -17.84 1.11
C MET A 103 6.16 -19.18 1.35
N LYS A 104 4.84 -19.19 1.59
CA LYS A 104 4.04 -20.41 1.74
C LYS A 104 4.16 -21.30 0.48
N VAL A 105 3.96 -20.72 -0.71
CA VAL A 105 4.08 -21.43 -1.99
C VAL A 105 5.52 -21.91 -2.23
N ARG A 106 6.52 -21.06 -2.03
CA ARG A 106 7.94 -21.42 -2.25
C ARG A 106 8.45 -22.49 -1.28
N SER A 107 7.89 -22.55 -0.08
CA SER A 107 8.23 -23.61 0.89
C SER A 107 7.62 -24.96 0.53
N GLY A 108 6.59 -24.99 -0.34
CA GLY A 108 5.85 -26.19 -0.72
C GLY A 108 4.85 -26.67 0.33
N PHE A 109 4.51 -25.80 1.32
CA PHE A 109 3.43 -26.12 2.29
C PHE A 109 2.05 -25.80 1.72
N GLU A 110 1.95 -24.80 0.84
CA GLU A 110 0.71 -24.39 0.17
C GLU A 110 0.96 -24.31 -1.33
N ASP A 111 -0.05 -24.63 -2.14
CA ASP A 111 0.07 -24.62 -3.60
C ASP A 111 -0.62 -23.43 -4.24
N LEU A 112 -1.74 -22.96 -3.68
CA LEU A 112 -2.53 -21.85 -4.20
C LEU A 112 -3.11 -21.03 -3.06
N VAL A 113 -2.77 -19.75 -3.00
CA VAL A 113 -3.21 -18.84 -1.95
C VAL A 113 -3.77 -17.55 -2.53
N VAL A 114 -4.75 -16.96 -1.85
CA VAL A 114 -5.17 -15.58 -2.09
C VAL A 114 -4.52 -14.68 -1.05
N VAL A 115 -3.95 -13.58 -1.49
CA VAL A 115 -3.23 -12.64 -0.64
C VAL A 115 -3.70 -11.22 -0.90
N GLY A 116 -3.57 -10.33 0.08
CA GLY A 116 -3.91 -8.94 -0.14
C GLY A 116 -4.22 -8.17 1.13
N GLY A 117 -5.23 -7.30 1.07
CA GLY A 117 -5.59 -6.53 2.25
C GLY A 117 -6.81 -5.65 2.07
N VAL A 118 -7.28 -5.13 3.19
CA VAL A 118 -8.43 -4.24 3.29
C VAL A 118 -8.19 -3.18 4.36
N GLU A 119 -8.71 -1.99 4.13
CA GLU A 119 -8.89 -0.98 5.15
C GLU A 119 -10.11 -0.13 4.81
N SER A 120 -11.00 0.06 5.77
CA SER A 120 -12.15 0.97 5.69
C SER A 120 -11.99 2.05 6.76
N MET A 121 -11.23 3.09 6.41
CA MET A 121 -10.85 4.15 7.36
C MET A 121 -12.01 5.10 7.67
N SER A 122 -13.08 5.07 6.85
CA SER A 122 -14.32 5.80 7.13
C SER A 122 -15.15 5.15 8.24
N ARG A 123 -15.09 3.82 8.38
CA ARG A 123 -15.87 3.03 9.36
C ARG A 123 -15.05 2.69 10.60
N VAL A 124 -13.77 2.38 10.43
CA VAL A 124 -12.84 2.06 11.52
C VAL A 124 -11.69 3.07 11.45
N PRO A 125 -11.75 4.15 12.24
CA PRO A 125 -10.71 5.17 12.23
C PRO A 125 -9.33 4.61 12.59
N MET A 126 -8.31 5.14 11.95
CA MET A 126 -6.91 4.79 12.23
C MET A 126 -6.59 4.97 13.72
N GLY A 127 -5.93 3.97 14.32
CA GLY A 127 -5.57 3.97 15.73
C GLY A 127 -6.68 3.51 16.68
N SER A 128 -7.85 3.07 16.18
CA SER A 128 -8.93 2.53 17.03
C SER A 128 -8.54 1.23 17.73
N ASP A 129 -7.49 0.55 17.27
CA ASP A 129 -6.91 -0.65 17.90
C ASP A 129 -6.04 -0.32 19.13
N GLY A 130 -5.68 0.95 19.34
CA GLY A 130 -4.88 1.39 20.50
C GLY A 130 -3.43 0.91 20.44
N GLY A 131 -2.93 0.44 21.56
CA GLY A 131 -1.58 -0.11 21.69
C GLY A 131 -0.64 0.74 22.54
N ALA A 132 0.30 0.07 23.22
CA ALA A 132 1.18 0.69 24.20
C ALA A 132 2.08 1.76 23.57
N TRP A 133 2.52 1.57 22.34
CA TRP A 133 3.42 2.51 21.65
C TRP A 133 2.86 3.94 21.59
N VAL A 134 1.55 4.09 21.42
CA VAL A 134 0.86 5.38 21.33
C VAL A 134 0.20 5.77 22.66
N MET A 135 -0.37 4.80 23.38
CA MET A 135 -1.28 5.05 24.52
C MET A 135 -0.61 4.95 25.88
N ASP A 136 0.50 4.21 26.03
CA ASP A 136 1.20 4.08 27.28
C ASP A 136 2.32 5.13 27.40
N PRO A 137 2.28 6.05 28.38
CA PRO A 137 3.25 7.14 28.48
C PRO A 137 4.71 6.68 28.65
N GLU A 138 4.95 5.60 29.39
CA GLU A 138 6.30 5.05 29.61
C GLU A 138 6.88 4.54 28.29
N THR A 139 6.13 3.68 27.58
CA THR A 139 6.52 3.14 26.28
C THR A 139 6.70 4.24 25.23
N ASN A 140 5.77 5.20 25.21
CA ASN A 140 5.80 6.34 24.29
C ASN A 140 7.07 7.18 24.47
N MET A 141 7.38 7.57 25.70
CA MET A 141 8.59 8.34 26.03
C MET A 141 9.87 7.55 25.77
N HIS A 142 9.90 6.26 26.17
CA HIS A 142 11.08 5.40 25.97
C HIS A 142 11.42 5.20 24.50
N THR A 143 10.41 5.13 23.64
CA THR A 143 10.58 4.92 22.20
C THR A 143 10.72 6.20 21.39
N HIS A 144 10.72 7.37 22.03
CA HIS A 144 10.70 8.67 21.36
C HIS A 144 9.65 8.74 20.23
N PHE A 145 8.43 8.29 20.57
CA PHE A 145 7.35 8.24 19.60
C PHE A 145 7.03 9.62 19.03
N THR A 146 6.94 9.70 17.71
CA THR A 146 6.43 10.86 17.00
C THR A 146 5.36 10.44 16.00
N PRO A 147 4.30 11.25 15.78
CA PRO A 147 3.37 11.02 14.67
C PRO A 147 4.08 11.03 13.31
N GLN A 148 3.59 10.23 12.37
CA GLN A 148 4.20 10.08 11.03
C GLN A 148 4.46 11.40 10.32
N GLY A 149 3.57 12.37 10.47
CA GLY A 149 3.72 13.67 9.84
C GLY A 149 4.89 14.48 10.35
N ILE A 150 5.25 14.34 11.64
CA ILE A 150 6.48 14.95 12.21
C ILE A 150 7.71 14.30 11.55
N GLY A 151 7.72 12.97 11.41
CA GLY A 151 8.79 12.27 10.70
C GLY A 151 8.91 12.70 9.23
N ALA A 152 7.78 12.92 8.54
CA ALA A 152 7.77 13.41 7.16
C ALA A 152 8.33 14.84 7.04
N ASP A 153 7.95 15.75 7.95
CA ASP A 153 8.47 17.12 8.01
C ASP A 153 9.96 17.15 8.42
N LEU A 154 10.38 16.24 9.30
CA LEU A 154 11.79 16.05 9.64
C LEU A 154 12.61 15.57 8.43
N ILE A 155 12.09 14.63 7.62
CA ILE A 155 12.72 14.24 6.35
C ILE A 155 12.87 15.45 5.44
N ALA A 156 11.80 16.23 5.25
CA ALA A 156 11.85 17.41 4.38
C ALA A 156 12.88 18.43 4.89
N THR A 157 12.97 18.62 6.21
CA THR A 157 13.94 19.52 6.84
C THR A 157 15.38 19.05 6.60
N LEU A 158 15.68 17.79 6.86
CA LEU A 158 17.02 17.21 6.70
C LEU A 158 17.49 17.18 5.23
N GLU A 159 16.57 16.93 4.31
CA GLU A 159 16.87 16.87 2.88
C GLU A 159 16.83 18.26 2.19
N GLY A 160 16.36 19.29 2.89
CA GLY A 160 16.19 20.63 2.35
C GLY A 160 15.03 20.79 1.36
N PHE A 161 14.01 19.93 1.46
CA PHE A 161 12.83 20.05 0.60
C PHE A 161 11.93 21.18 1.09
N SER A 162 11.67 22.13 0.19
CA SER A 162 10.77 23.24 0.45
C SER A 162 9.29 22.81 0.32
N ARG A 163 8.38 23.66 0.77
CA ARG A 163 6.96 23.53 0.55
C ARG A 163 6.63 23.42 -0.95
N SER A 164 7.25 24.24 -1.79
CA SER A 164 7.07 24.22 -3.24
C SER A 164 7.52 22.92 -3.87
N ASP A 165 8.59 22.29 -3.36
CA ASP A 165 9.08 21.01 -3.87
C ASP A 165 8.08 19.89 -3.63
N VAL A 166 7.58 19.76 -2.38
CA VAL A 166 6.60 18.72 -2.01
C VAL A 166 5.24 18.95 -2.69
N ASP A 167 4.79 20.19 -2.85
CA ASP A 167 3.56 20.53 -3.58
C ASP A 167 3.70 20.23 -5.09
N SER A 168 4.86 20.52 -5.68
CA SER A 168 5.15 20.21 -7.09
C SER A 168 5.14 18.69 -7.33
N PHE A 169 5.71 17.90 -6.44
CA PHE A 169 5.63 16.44 -6.49
C PHE A 169 4.17 15.96 -6.42
N ALA A 170 3.40 16.47 -5.47
CA ALA A 170 1.99 16.12 -5.28
C ALA A 170 1.13 16.46 -6.51
N LEU A 171 1.35 17.63 -7.10
CA LEU A 171 0.66 18.02 -8.34
C LEU A 171 0.94 17.04 -9.49
N ARG A 172 2.20 16.61 -9.66
CA ARG A 172 2.53 15.62 -10.68
C ARG A 172 1.89 14.25 -10.39
N SER A 173 1.80 13.83 -9.13
CA SER A 173 1.07 12.61 -8.76
C SER A 173 -0.40 12.70 -9.17
N GLN A 174 -1.10 13.80 -8.86
CA GLN A 174 -2.48 14.04 -9.29
C GLN A 174 -2.65 13.99 -10.80
N GLN A 175 -1.75 14.66 -11.54
CA GLN A 175 -1.78 14.68 -13.01
C GLN A 175 -1.56 13.30 -13.63
N LYS A 176 -0.60 12.52 -13.09
CA LYS A 176 -0.33 11.14 -13.51
C LYS A 176 -1.56 10.26 -13.26
N ALA A 177 -2.16 10.32 -12.06
CA ALA A 177 -3.33 9.52 -11.72
C ALA A 177 -4.56 9.87 -12.57
N ALA A 178 -4.82 11.16 -12.77
CA ALA A 178 -5.92 11.62 -13.62
C ALA A 178 -5.75 11.17 -15.08
N ARG A 179 -4.53 11.22 -15.62
CA ARG A 179 -4.22 10.70 -16.95
C ARG A 179 -4.44 9.19 -16.99
N ALA A 180 -3.86 8.42 -16.07
CA ALA A 180 -3.97 6.97 -16.02
C ALA A 180 -5.43 6.50 -15.90
N SER A 181 -6.25 7.23 -15.13
CA SER A 181 -7.68 6.97 -15.03
C SER A 181 -8.41 7.17 -16.36
N ARG A 182 -8.16 8.28 -17.06
CA ARG A 182 -8.75 8.55 -18.39
C ARG A 182 -8.30 7.56 -19.46
N ASP A 183 -7.04 7.15 -19.41
CA ASP A 183 -6.44 6.23 -20.39
C ASP A 183 -6.77 4.76 -20.10
N GLY A 184 -7.58 4.47 -19.07
CA GLY A 184 -7.99 3.12 -18.70
C GLY A 184 -6.87 2.24 -18.15
N SER A 185 -5.75 2.83 -17.66
CA SER A 185 -4.59 2.08 -17.14
C SER A 185 -4.91 1.20 -15.94
N PHE A 186 -5.98 1.50 -15.20
CA PHE A 186 -6.44 0.70 -14.06
C PHE A 186 -7.50 -0.35 -14.42
N GLY A 187 -7.99 -0.37 -15.67
CA GLY A 187 -9.15 -1.18 -16.06
C GLY A 187 -8.95 -2.68 -15.91
N LYS A 188 -7.70 -3.19 -15.94
CA LYS A 188 -7.40 -4.61 -15.81
C LYS A 188 -7.63 -5.13 -14.38
N SER A 189 -7.27 -4.36 -13.38
CA SER A 189 -7.32 -4.75 -11.97
C SER A 189 -8.50 -4.15 -11.20
N LEU A 190 -9.09 -3.06 -11.67
CA LEU A 190 -10.15 -2.35 -10.95
C LEU A 190 -11.49 -3.06 -11.12
N ILE A 191 -12.10 -3.44 -9.98
CA ILE A 191 -13.41 -4.09 -9.90
C ILE A 191 -14.39 -3.09 -9.29
N PRO A 192 -15.43 -2.67 -10.00
CA PRO A 192 -16.46 -1.80 -9.44
C PRO A 192 -17.11 -2.39 -8.19
N VAL A 193 -17.37 -1.54 -7.21
CA VAL A 193 -18.11 -1.93 -6.00
C VAL A 193 -19.60 -1.73 -6.24
N THR A 194 -20.38 -2.78 -6.04
CA THR A 194 -21.84 -2.77 -6.19
C THR A 194 -22.53 -3.02 -4.86
N ASP A 195 -23.78 -2.60 -4.75
CA ASP A 195 -24.68 -3.03 -3.68
C ASP A 195 -25.22 -4.44 -3.90
N GLN A 196 -26.06 -4.92 -2.97
CA GLN A 196 -26.67 -6.25 -3.06
C GLN A 196 -27.66 -6.42 -4.24
N ASN A 197 -28.08 -5.34 -4.87
CA ASN A 197 -28.98 -5.33 -6.03
C ASN A 197 -28.19 -5.19 -7.35
N GLY A 198 -26.85 -5.14 -7.30
CA GLY A 198 -25.99 -4.95 -8.46
C GLY A 198 -25.85 -3.50 -8.92
N ILE A 199 -26.35 -2.52 -8.14
CA ILE A 199 -26.17 -1.10 -8.47
C ILE A 199 -24.75 -0.69 -8.16
N VAL A 200 -24.06 -0.09 -9.13
CA VAL A 200 -22.68 0.40 -8.96
C VAL A 200 -22.68 1.58 -7.98
N LEU A 201 -21.94 1.41 -6.88
CA LEU A 201 -21.71 2.44 -5.87
C LEU A 201 -20.48 3.27 -6.18
N LEU A 202 -19.40 2.61 -6.68
CA LEU A 202 -18.16 3.26 -7.07
C LEU A 202 -17.43 2.41 -8.12
N ASP A 203 -16.99 3.05 -9.22
CA ASP A 203 -16.26 2.42 -10.33
C ASP A 203 -14.93 3.12 -10.67
N HIS A 204 -14.55 4.15 -9.92
CA HIS A 204 -13.32 4.92 -10.10
C HIS A 204 -12.73 5.37 -8.76
N ASP A 205 -11.45 5.71 -8.74
CA ASP A 205 -10.80 6.25 -7.52
C ASP A 205 -11.35 7.67 -7.22
N GLU A 206 -12.14 7.78 -6.15
CA GLU A 206 -12.92 8.97 -5.80
C GLU A 206 -12.04 10.16 -5.36
N PHE A 207 -10.78 9.91 -4.99
CA PHE A 207 -9.91 10.91 -4.40
C PHE A 207 -9.09 11.71 -5.42
N ILE A 208 -9.03 11.28 -6.69
CA ILE A 208 -8.24 11.94 -7.74
C ILE A 208 -8.78 13.36 -8.03
N ARG A 209 -7.87 14.35 -8.02
CA ARG A 209 -8.14 15.76 -8.29
C ARG A 209 -7.24 16.25 -9.41
N GLY A 210 -7.57 15.85 -10.64
CA GLY A 210 -6.77 16.18 -11.83
C GLY A 210 -6.74 17.66 -12.20
N ASP A 211 -7.59 18.48 -11.59
CA ASP A 211 -7.68 19.94 -11.72
C ASP A 211 -6.86 20.70 -10.67
N SER A 212 -6.09 20.00 -9.83
CA SER A 212 -5.21 20.63 -8.82
C SER A 212 -4.23 21.59 -9.46
N THR A 213 -3.92 22.68 -8.75
CA THR A 213 -2.92 23.68 -9.15
C THR A 213 -1.95 23.97 -8.01
N LEU A 214 -0.73 24.45 -8.32
CA LEU A 214 0.23 24.85 -7.28
C LEU A 214 -0.33 25.97 -6.39
N GLU A 215 -1.03 26.93 -6.96
CA GLU A 215 -1.69 28.02 -6.23
C GLU A 215 -2.76 27.49 -5.26
N GLY A 216 -3.48 26.44 -5.64
CA GLY A 216 -4.47 25.78 -4.79
C GLY A 216 -3.81 25.04 -3.64
N LEU A 217 -2.70 24.36 -3.89
CA LEU A 217 -1.93 23.62 -2.88
C LEU A 217 -1.25 24.59 -1.89
N ASP A 218 -0.67 25.68 -2.35
CA ASP A 218 0.02 26.69 -1.53
C ASP A 218 -0.90 27.30 -0.45
N LYS A 219 -2.21 27.40 -0.70
CA LYS A 219 -3.20 27.91 0.26
C LYS A 219 -3.49 26.97 1.42
N LEU A 220 -3.06 25.71 1.34
CA LEU A 220 -3.30 24.73 2.40
C LEU A 220 -2.34 24.98 3.56
N LYS A 221 -2.86 24.88 4.79
CA LYS A 221 -2.05 25.00 6.00
C LYS A 221 -1.27 23.72 6.29
N PRO A 222 -0.06 23.81 6.86
CA PRO A 222 0.65 22.65 7.37
C PRO A 222 -0.21 21.84 8.34
N SER A 223 -0.22 20.51 8.15
CA SER A 223 -1.10 19.61 8.93
C SER A 223 -0.54 19.27 10.30
N PHE A 224 0.78 19.34 10.49
CA PHE A 224 1.45 18.80 11.66
C PHE A 224 2.09 19.85 12.59
N GLU A 225 2.06 21.12 12.21
CA GLU A 225 2.60 22.23 13.00
C GLU A 225 2.04 22.26 14.42
N MET A 226 0.70 22.08 14.58
CA MET A 226 0.09 22.05 15.91
C MET A 226 0.56 20.85 16.72
N MET A 227 0.74 19.67 16.13
CA MET A 227 1.30 18.51 16.82
C MET A 227 2.76 18.76 17.22
N GLY A 228 3.56 19.40 16.38
CA GLY A 228 4.90 19.84 16.69
C GLY A 228 4.94 20.71 17.96
N GLN A 229 4.08 21.74 18.01
CA GLN A 229 3.93 22.65 19.16
C GLN A 229 3.45 21.95 20.44
N MET A 230 2.73 20.83 20.33
CA MET A 230 2.31 20.00 21.47
C MET A 230 3.46 19.18 22.09
N GLY A 231 4.70 19.30 21.57
CA GLY A 231 5.90 18.67 22.11
C GLY A 231 6.53 17.60 21.21
N PHE A 232 5.88 17.19 20.10
CA PHE A 232 6.44 16.15 19.24
C PHE A 232 7.67 16.61 18.46
N ASP A 233 7.79 17.91 18.13
CA ASP A 233 9.02 18.47 17.59
C ASP A 233 10.16 18.36 18.61
N ALA A 234 9.91 18.72 19.85
CA ALA A 234 10.92 18.60 20.92
C ALA A 234 11.37 17.14 21.10
N THR A 235 10.45 16.17 21.02
CA THR A 235 10.78 14.75 21.09
C THR A 235 11.68 14.35 19.91
N ALA A 236 11.35 14.74 18.68
CA ALA A 236 12.17 14.45 17.51
C ALA A 236 13.56 15.11 17.59
N LEU A 237 13.64 16.36 18.05
CA LEU A 237 14.89 17.10 18.18
C LEU A 237 15.80 16.59 19.31
N GLN A 238 15.28 15.83 20.28
CA GLN A 238 16.12 15.11 21.26
C GLN A 238 16.97 14.03 20.56
N VAL A 239 16.41 13.36 19.56
CA VAL A 239 17.12 12.34 18.76
C VAL A 239 17.96 13.00 17.67
N TYR A 240 17.42 14.02 16.99
CA TYR A 240 18.05 14.76 15.89
C TYR A 240 18.59 16.12 16.37
N SER A 241 19.45 16.12 17.38
CA SER A 241 19.94 17.33 18.09
C SER A 241 20.75 18.31 17.24
N HIS A 242 21.16 17.92 16.04
CA HIS A 242 21.83 18.79 15.07
C HIS A 242 20.84 19.60 14.19
N VAL A 243 19.54 19.35 14.32
CA VAL A 243 18.47 20.12 13.66
C VAL A 243 17.97 21.17 14.64
N GLU A 244 18.01 22.44 14.25
CA GLU A 244 17.55 23.54 15.11
C GLU A 244 16.02 23.63 15.19
N GLN A 245 15.35 23.37 14.06
CA GLN A 245 13.90 23.50 13.92
C GLN A 245 13.37 22.57 12.82
N ILE A 246 12.20 21.97 13.01
CA ILE A 246 11.48 21.23 11.99
C ILE A 246 10.65 22.20 11.16
N ASN A 247 10.81 22.17 9.85
CA ASN A 247 10.02 22.94 8.89
C ASN A 247 8.77 22.15 8.50
N HIS A 248 7.59 22.63 8.90
CA HIS A 248 6.33 21.98 8.57
C HIS A 248 5.89 22.34 7.15
N VAL A 249 6.06 21.40 6.22
CA VAL A 249 5.74 21.58 4.79
C VAL A 249 4.61 20.67 4.32
N HIS A 250 4.27 19.62 5.10
CA HIS A 250 3.23 18.67 4.68
C HIS A 250 1.83 19.17 5.02
N THR A 251 0.96 19.03 4.03
CA THR A 251 -0.45 19.45 4.06
C THR A 251 -1.35 18.30 3.57
N PRO A 252 -2.68 18.41 3.67
CA PRO A 252 -3.56 17.40 3.06
C PRO A 252 -3.38 17.26 1.54
N GLY A 253 -2.76 18.24 0.87
CA GLY A 253 -2.54 18.24 -0.57
C GLY A 253 -1.31 17.48 -1.04
N ASN A 254 -0.31 17.27 -0.15
CA ASN A 254 0.96 16.60 -0.47
C ASN A 254 1.23 15.39 0.45
N SER A 255 0.19 14.91 1.10
CA SER A 255 0.14 13.69 1.92
C SER A 255 -0.91 12.74 1.37
N SER A 256 -0.81 11.46 1.67
CA SER A 256 -1.78 10.46 1.24
C SER A 256 -3.17 10.70 1.82
N GLY A 257 -4.21 10.50 1.02
CA GLY A 257 -5.59 10.60 1.47
C GLY A 257 -6.02 9.43 2.35
N ILE A 258 -6.88 9.72 3.34
CA ILE A 258 -7.61 8.70 4.12
C ILE A 258 -8.75 8.19 3.24
N VAL A 259 -8.78 6.87 2.99
CA VAL A 259 -9.71 6.24 2.05
C VAL A 259 -10.08 4.82 2.49
N ASP A 260 -11.12 4.28 1.86
CA ASP A 260 -11.55 2.89 1.98
C ASP A 260 -11.13 2.12 0.73
N GLY A 261 -10.74 0.85 0.88
CA GLY A 261 -10.42 0.00 -0.27
C GLY A 261 -9.89 -1.38 0.12
N ALA A 262 -9.91 -2.27 -0.86
CA ALA A 262 -9.36 -3.62 -0.76
C ALA A 262 -8.58 -3.98 -2.03
N ALA A 263 -7.62 -4.89 -1.91
CA ALA A 263 -6.87 -5.45 -3.04
C ALA A 263 -6.52 -6.91 -2.75
N LEU A 264 -6.60 -7.76 -3.77
CA LEU A 264 -6.27 -9.18 -3.69
C LEU A 264 -5.43 -9.63 -4.89
N MET A 265 -4.58 -10.63 -4.65
CA MET A 265 -3.84 -11.36 -5.69
C MET A 265 -4.01 -12.86 -5.52
N LEU A 266 -4.00 -13.59 -6.63
CA LEU A 266 -3.94 -15.03 -6.68
C LEU A 266 -2.50 -15.45 -6.95
N ILE A 267 -1.89 -16.17 -5.98
CA ILE A 267 -0.52 -16.63 -6.04
C ILE A 267 -0.47 -18.15 -5.88
N GLY A 268 0.35 -18.83 -6.68
CA GLY A 268 0.50 -20.27 -6.55
C GLY A 268 1.77 -20.81 -7.19
N SER A 269 1.92 -22.14 -7.08
CA SER A 269 3.01 -22.88 -7.69
C SER A 269 2.78 -23.03 -9.21
N GLU A 270 3.89 -23.21 -9.96
CA GLU A 270 3.79 -23.49 -11.40
C GLU A 270 2.99 -24.77 -11.69
N ALA A 271 3.16 -25.79 -10.84
CA ALA A 271 2.45 -27.06 -10.96
C ALA A 271 0.93 -26.87 -10.82
N LYS A 272 0.51 -26.13 -9.77
CA LYS A 272 -0.92 -25.86 -9.53
C LYS A 272 -1.50 -24.94 -10.62
N GLY A 273 -0.75 -23.96 -11.09
CA GLY A 273 -1.16 -23.13 -12.21
C GLY A 273 -1.43 -23.94 -13.48
N LYS A 274 -0.55 -24.89 -13.82
CA LYS A 274 -0.73 -25.80 -14.97
C LYS A 274 -1.93 -26.72 -14.79
N GLU A 275 -2.11 -27.28 -13.59
CA GLU A 275 -3.25 -28.14 -13.24
C GLU A 275 -4.59 -27.42 -13.47
N LEU A 276 -4.67 -26.16 -13.07
CA LEU A 276 -5.89 -25.35 -13.15
C LEU A 276 -6.02 -24.53 -14.45
N GLY A 277 -5.04 -24.62 -15.35
CA GLY A 277 -5.04 -23.85 -16.61
C GLY A 277 -4.84 -22.34 -16.40
N LEU A 278 -4.29 -21.91 -15.25
CA LEU A 278 -4.02 -20.51 -14.94
C LEU A 278 -2.76 -20.06 -15.70
N LYS A 279 -2.80 -18.85 -16.24
CA LYS A 279 -1.65 -18.25 -16.93
C LYS A 279 -0.85 -17.37 -15.97
N PRO A 280 0.44 -17.65 -15.75
CA PRO A 280 1.26 -16.80 -14.91
C PRO A 280 1.49 -15.43 -15.59
N ARG A 281 1.41 -14.37 -14.81
CA ARG A 281 1.64 -12.99 -15.23
C ARG A 281 3.03 -12.50 -14.81
N ALA A 282 3.45 -12.89 -13.60
CA ALA A 282 4.77 -12.58 -13.06
C ALA A 282 5.21 -13.64 -12.04
N ARG A 283 6.51 -13.66 -11.74
CA ARG A 283 7.05 -14.36 -10.57
C ARG A 283 7.52 -13.37 -9.50
N ILE A 284 7.42 -13.75 -8.23
CA ILE A 284 8.00 -13.01 -7.13
C ILE A 284 9.46 -13.41 -6.99
N VAL A 285 10.36 -12.47 -7.32
CA VAL A 285 11.82 -12.72 -7.36
C VAL A 285 12.45 -12.65 -5.98
N ALA A 286 12.18 -11.57 -5.26
CA ALA A 286 12.73 -11.35 -3.93
C ALA A 286 11.81 -10.48 -3.07
N THR A 287 11.89 -10.70 -1.76
CA THR A 287 11.20 -9.89 -0.76
C THR A 287 12.17 -9.49 0.34
N ALA A 288 11.98 -8.30 0.92
CA ALA A 288 12.78 -7.82 2.02
C ALA A 288 11.97 -6.97 2.98
N VAL A 289 12.28 -7.12 4.26
CA VAL A 289 11.85 -6.20 5.33
C VAL A 289 13.09 -5.68 6.05
N THR A 290 13.00 -4.46 6.57
CA THR A 290 14.06 -3.82 7.34
C THR A 290 13.45 -2.89 8.37
N SER A 291 14.28 -2.30 9.23
CA SER A 291 13.90 -1.23 10.14
C SER A 291 15.00 -0.17 10.17
N THR A 292 14.60 1.05 10.36
CA THR A 292 15.44 2.24 10.56
C THR A 292 15.03 2.93 11.85
N ASP A 293 15.49 4.15 12.10
CA ASP A 293 15.12 4.92 13.30
C ASP A 293 13.60 5.16 13.35
N PRO A 294 12.91 4.72 14.44
CA PRO A 294 11.48 4.85 14.59
C PRO A 294 11.00 6.30 14.76
N THR A 295 11.86 7.24 15.18
CA THR A 295 11.47 8.65 15.37
C THR A 295 11.24 9.35 14.04
N ILE A 296 12.16 9.24 13.07
CA ILE A 296 11.95 9.73 11.71
C ILE A 296 11.01 8.81 10.90
N MET A 297 10.92 7.55 11.27
CA MET A 297 9.97 6.53 10.89
C MET A 297 9.95 6.15 9.40
N LEU A 298 10.01 7.10 8.47
CA LEU A 298 9.58 6.89 7.08
C LEU A 298 10.73 6.64 6.09
N THR A 299 11.93 6.34 6.57
CA THR A 299 13.14 6.16 5.76
C THR A 299 13.40 4.71 5.32
N GLY A 300 12.50 3.78 5.67
CA GLY A 300 12.63 2.35 5.39
C GLY A 300 12.67 1.91 3.91
N PRO A 301 12.06 2.61 2.93
CA PRO A 301 11.99 2.16 1.54
C PRO A 301 13.34 1.90 0.88
N ALA A 302 14.32 2.81 0.99
CA ALA A 302 15.63 2.66 0.35
C ALA A 302 16.43 1.46 0.90
N PRO A 303 16.60 1.28 2.24
CA PRO A 303 17.30 0.10 2.76
C PRO A 303 16.55 -1.22 2.48
N ALA A 304 15.22 -1.23 2.48
CA ALA A 304 14.45 -2.42 2.09
C ALA A 304 14.69 -2.77 0.61
N THR A 305 14.73 -1.78 -0.27
CA THR A 305 15.04 -1.93 -1.70
C THR A 305 16.43 -2.48 -1.91
N ARG A 306 17.48 -1.91 -1.27
CA ARG A 306 18.85 -2.42 -1.37
C ARG A 306 18.94 -3.88 -0.91
N LYS A 307 18.24 -4.24 0.17
CA LYS A 307 18.21 -5.62 0.67
C LYS A 307 17.49 -6.57 -0.30
N ALA A 308 16.41 -6.14 -0.93
CA ALA A 308 15.70 -6.96 -1.94
C ALA A 308 16.55 -7.16 -3.20
N LEU A 309 17.20 -6.10 -3.70
CA LEU A 309 18.09 -6.15 -4.85
C LEU A 309 19.27 -7.11 -4.60
N ALA A 310 19.90 -7.01 -3.43
CA ALA A 310 21.01 -7.91 -3.06
C ALA A 310 20.58 -9.39 -3.03
N LYS A 311 19.37 -9.69 -2.53
CA LYS A 311 18.80 -11.05 -2.54
C LYS A 311 18.48 -11.55 -3.95
N ALA A 312 18.08 -10.65 -4.84
CA ALA A 312 17.77 -10.96 -6.23
C ALA A 312 19.03 -11.09 -7.12
N GLY A 313 20.18 -10.59 -6.66
CA GLY A 313 21.38 -10.45 -7.48
C GLY A 313 21.20 -9.39 -8.59
N LEU A 314 20.38 -8.39 -8.32
CA LEU A 314 20.06 -7.29 -9.24
C LEU A 314 20.64 -5.97 -8.73
N SER A 315 20.88 -5.05 -9.67
CA SER A 315 21.19 -3.64 -9.40
C SER A 315 19.93 -2.76 -9.50
N VAL A 316 20.03 -1.49 -9.14
CA VAL A 316 18.91 -0.54 -9.27
C VAL A 316 18.59 -0.24 -10.73
N GLU A 317 19.59 -0.32 -11.61
CA GLU A 317 19.48 -0.09 -13.05
C GLU A 317 18.65 -1.17 -13.75
N ASP A 318 18.68 -2.42 -13.21
CA ASP A 318 17.92 -3.55 -13.74
C ASP A 318 16.41 -3.42 -13.52
N ILE A 319 15.99 -2.52 -12.61
CA ILE A 319 14.57 -2.28 -12.34
C ILE A 319 14.02 -1.25 -13.34
N ASP A 320 13.00 -1.68 -14.06
CA ASP A 320 12.34 -0.86 -15.06
C ASP A 320 11.40 0.18 -14.44
N LEU A 321 10.58 -0.25 -13.47
CA LEU A 321 9.60 0.58 -12.79
C LEU A 321 9.60 0.36 -11.27
N PHE A 322 9.31 1.45 -10.55
CA PHE A 322 9.17 1.45 -9.10
C PHE A 322 7.78 1.96 -8.70
N GLU A 323 7.11 1.24 -7.81
CA GLU A 323 5.96 1.74 -7.04
C GLU A 323 6.40 1.99 -5.61
N VAL A 324 6.53 3.24 -5.25
CA VAL A 324 6.91 3.72 -3.91
C VAL A 324 5.69 4.36 -3.28
N ASN A 325 5.18 3.82 -2.18
CA ASN A 325 3.99 4.37 -1.57
C ASN A 325 4.17 5.83 -1.16
N GLU A 326 3.29 6.68 -1.66
CA GLU A 326 3.28 8.13 -1.40
C GLU A 326 2.54 8.44 -0.08
N ALA A 327 3.05 7.94 1.05
CA ALA A 327 2.49 8.35 2.34
C ALA A 327 2.60 9.87 2.52
N PHE A 328 3.75 10.41 2.12
CA PHE A 328 4.06 11.84 2.04
C PHE A 328 5.02 12.09 0.87
N ALA A 329 4.97 13.29 0.29
CA ALA A 329 5.82 13.63 -0.85
C ALA A 329 7.32 13.49 -0.53
N SER A 330 7.76 13.96 0.65
CA SER A 330 9.16 13.88 1.08
C SER A 330 9.72 12.45 1.13
N VAL A 331 8.88 11.46 1.42
CA VAL A 331 9.29 10.05 1.49
C VAL A 331 9.73 9.53 0.13
N VAL A 332 8.95 9.81 -0.92
CA VAL A 332 9.27 9.36 -2.28
C VAL A 332 10.42 10.17 -2.86
N MET A 333 10.45 11.47 -2.61
CA MET A 333 11.56 12.35 -3.03
C MET A 333 12.88 11.89 -2.41
N LYS A 334 12.89 11.55 -1.11
CA LYS A 334 14.06 10.99 -0.45
C LYS A 334 14.45 9.63 -1.04
N PHE A 335 13.50 8.73 -1.28
CA PHE A 335 13.77 7.44 -1.92
C PHE A 335 14.46 7.62 -3.28
N MET A 336 13.93 8.51 -4.13
CA MET A 336 14.54 8.79 -5.44
C MET A 336 15.98 9.30 -5.31
N LYS A 337 16.23 10.19 -4.36
CA LYS A 337 17.57 10.72 -4.08
C LYS A 337 18.52 9.63 -3.56
N ASP A 338 18.09 8.84 -2.57
CA ASP A 338 18.90 7.80 -1.92
C ASP A 338 19.26 6.64 -2.86
N MET A 339 18.39 6.35 -3.82
CA MET A 339 18.55 5.25 -4.78
C MET A 339 19.07 5.69 -6.15
N GLY A 340 19.15 6.99 -6.41
CA GLY A 340 19.53 7.52 -7.72
C GLY A 340 18.50 7.24 -8.82
N VAL A 341 17.21 7.04 -8.46
CA VAL A 341 16.16 6.66 -9.41
C VAL A 341 15.47 7.91 -9.98
N PRO A 342 15.38 8.03 -11.32
CA PRO A 342 14.68 9.17 -11.93
C PRO A 342 13.16 9.05 -11.74
N GLU A 343 12.49 10.20 -11.57
CA GLU A 343 11.03 10.28 -11.37
C GLU A 343 10.22 9.63 -12.51
N SER A 344 10.79 9.53 -13.70
CA SER A 344 10.15 8.89 -14.87
C SER A 344 9.94 7.37 -14.70
N LYS A 345 10.67 6.74 -13.78
CA LYS A 345 10.51 5.31 -13.43
C LYS A 345 9.63 5.11 -12.18
N VAL A 346 9.25 6.17 -11.46
CA VAL A 346 8.58 6.08 -10.16
C VAL A 346 7.11 6.51 -10.27
N ASN A 347 6.21 5.66 -9.77
CA ASN A 347 4.78 5.94 -9.67
C ASN A 347 4.24 6.55 -10.97
N VAL A 348 4.45 5.84 -12.07
CA VAL A 348 4.18 6.36 -13.43
C VAL A 348 2.69 6.64 -13.68
N ASN A 349 1.82 6.03 -12.89
CA ASN A 349 0.37 6.24 -12.91
C ASN A 349 -0.14 7.06 -11.70
N GLY A 350 0.75 7.82 -11.04
CA GLY A 350 0.45 8.50 -9.79
C GLY A 350 0.43 7.54 -8.60
N GLY A 351 0.22 8.04 -7.40
CA GLY A 351 0.28 7.23 -6.18
C GLY A 351 -0.74 7.63 -5.13
N SER A 352 -0.44 7.34 -3.87
CA SER A 352 -1.38 7.49 -2.75
C SER A 352 -1.72 8.94 -2.40
N ILE A 353 -0.93 9.92 -2.79
CA ILE A 353 -1.30 11.34 -2.67
C ILE A 353 -2.53 11.61 -3.52
N ALA A 354 -2.58 11.09 -4.73
CA ALA A 354 -3.69 11.27 -5.65
C ALA A 354 -4.86 10.32 -5.39
N MET A 355 -4.58 9.06 -5.09
CA MET A 355 -5.61 8.01 -5.02
C MET A 355 -5.99 7.62 -3.59
N GLY A 356 -5.20 8.02 -2.58
CA GLY A 356 -5.40 7.64 -1.19
C GLY A 356 -4.66 6.36 -0.79
N HIS A 357 -4.63 6.10 0.53
CA HIS A 357 -3.85 5.03 1.16
C HIS A 357 -4.71 4.20 2.11
N PRO A 358 -5.51 3.23 1.60
CA PRO A 358 -6.18 2.27 2.47
C PRO A 358 -5.12 1.33 3.04
N LEU A 359 -4.71 1.57 4.30
CA LEU A 359 -3.45 1.08 4.90
C LEU A 359 -3.19 -0.40 4.62
N GLY A 360 -4.14 -1.27 4.99
CA GLY A 360 -4.01 -2.72 4.84
C GLY A 360 -3.98 -3.20 3.39
N ALA A 361 -4.59 -2.45 2.46
CA ALA A 361 -4.73 -2.86 1.06
C ALA A 361 -3.61 -2.33 0.15
N THR A 362 -3.00 -1.19 0.50
CA THR A 362 -2.15 -0.42 -0.42
C THR A 362 -1.00 -1.25 -0.99
N GLY A 363 -0.31 -2.04 -0.17
CA GLY A 363 0.86 -2.79 -0.64
C GLY A 363 0.53 -3.77 -1.76
N CYS A 364 -0.60 -4.47 -1.66
CA CYS A 364 -1.10 -5.34 -2.72
C CYS A 364 -1.56 -4.54 -3.95
N ALA A 365 -2.27 -3.42 -3.72
CA ALA A 365 -2.78 -2.58 -4.80
C ALA A 365 -1.68 -1.97 -5.67
N ILE A 366 -0.60 -1.44 -5.07
CA ILE A 366 0.52 -0.86 -5.83
C ILE A 366 1.32 -1.93 -6.57
N LEU A 367 1.48 -3.13 -5.99
CA LEU A 367 2.12 -4.24 -6.69
C LEU A 367 1.29 -4.70 -7.91
N GLY A 368 -0.05 -4.71 -7.80
CA GLY A 368 -0.95 -4.99 -8.92
C GLY A 368 -0.86 -3.92 -10.01
N THR A 369 -0.83 -2.64 -9.62
CA THR A 369 -0.62 -1.52 -10.56
C THR A 369 0.72 -1.63 -11.28
N LEU A 370 1.79 -1.97 -10.55
CA LEU A 370 3.11 -2.22 -11.11
C LEU A 370 3.10 -3.34 -12.14
N LEU A 371 2.45 -4.47 -11.81
CA LEU A 371 2.33 -5.62 -12.71
C LEU A 371 1.59 -5.25 -14.00
N ASP A 372 0.44 -4.57 -13.88
CA ASP A 372 -0.35 -4.14 -15.04
C ASP A 372 0.46 -3.21 -15.95
N GLU A 373 1.29 -2.33 -15.37
CA GLU A 373 2.11 -1.38 -16.13
C GLU A 373 3.33 -2.05 -16.77
N LEU A 374 3.96 -3.04 -16.11
CA LEU A 374 5.01 -3.87 -16.71
C LEU A 374 4.49 -4.61 -17.95
N GLU A 375 3.29 -5.19 -17.86
CA GLU A 375 2.67 -5.88 -18.99
C GLU A 375 2.35 -4.90 -20.13
N LYS A 376 1.72 -3.75 -19.80
CA LYS A 376 1.33 -2.73 -20.79
C LYS A 376 2.52 -2.18 -21.58
N ARG A 377 3.68 -2.05 -20.92
CA ARG A 377 4.91 -1.51 -21.54
C ARG A 377 5.90 -2.58 -21.99
N GLU A 378 5.57 -3.85 -21.84
CA GLU A 378 6.43 -4.98 -22.15
C GLU A 378 7.79 -4.94 -21.42
N LEU A 379 7.78 -4.40 -20.17
CA LEU A 379 8.95 -4.29 -19.30
C LEU A 379 9.11 -5.55 -18.45
N ARG A 380 10.29 -5.76 -17.87
CA ARG A 380 10.64 -7.00 -17.21
C ARG A 380 10.56 -6.94 -15.70
N TYR A 381 11.32 -6.08 -15.06
CA TYR A 381 11.43 -6.03 -13.60
C TYR A 381 10.73 -4.82 -13.00
N GLY A 382 9.99 -5.07 -11.94
CA GLY A 382 9.38 -4.02 -11.13
C GLY A 382 9.61 -4.23 -9.64
N LEU A 383 9.65 -3.13 -8.90
CA LEU A 383 9.84 -3.13 -7.45
C LEU A 383 8.78 -2.28 -6.77
N ALA A 384 8.06 -2.87 -5.82
CA ALA A 384 7.14 -2.14 -4.93
C ALA A 384 7.75 -2.01 -3.53
N THR A 385 7.65 -0.82 -2.92
CA THR A 385 8.17 -0.55 -1.57
C THR A 385 7.30 0.44 -0.82
N LEU A 386 7.26 0.29 0.52
CA LEU A 386 6.53 1.17 1.43
C LEU A 386 7.38 1.52 2.64
N CYS A 387 7.20 2.76 3.13
CA CYS A 387 7.52 3.13 4.50
C CYS A 387 6.44 2.56 5.43
N VAL A 388 6.82 2.27 6.66
CA VAL A 388 5.98 1.54 7.61
C VAL A 388 6.12 2.14 8.99
N GLY A 389 5.04 2.18 9.74
CA GLY A 389 5.06 2.61 11.14
C GLY A 389 6.16 1.93 11.94
N GLY A 390 6.76 2.64 12.92
CA GLY A 390 7.86 2.12 13.73
C GLY A 390 9.22 2.06 13.03
N GLY A 391 9.41 2.81 11.94
CA GLY A 391 10.69 2.88 11.23
C GLY A 391 10.94 1.71 10.27
N MET A 392 9.96 0.83 10.08
CA MET A 392 10.13 -0.32 9.19
C MET A 392 10.04 0.06 7.71
N GLY A 393 10.57 -0.81 6.85
CA GLY A 393 10.45 -0.75 5.40
C GLY A 393 10.27 -2.14 4.81
N ILE A 394 9.59 -2.21 3.67
CA ILE A 394 9.32 -3.45 2.94
C ILE A 394 9.57 -3.24 1.46
N ALA A 395 10.05 -4.26 0.77
CA ALA A 395 10.19 -4.25 -0.69
C ALA A 395 9.91 -5.63 -1.29
N THR A 396 9.32 -5.65 -2.47
CA THR A 396 9.05 -6.85 -3.26
C THR A 396 9.43 -6.60 -4.71
N ILE A 397 10.24 -7.50 -5.28
CA ILE A 397 10.63 -7.48 -6.69
C ILE A 397 9.83 -8.55 -7.43
N ILE A 398 9.23 -8.15 -8.53
CA ILE A 398 8.54 -9.05 -9.46
C ILE A 398 9.22 -9.02 -10.83
N GLU A 399 9.14 -10.13 -11.53
CA GLU A 399 9.54 -10.27 -12.93
C GLU A 399 8.33 -10.67 -13.76
N ARG A 400 7.98 -9.86 -14.76
CA ARG A 400 6.94 -10.20 -15.73
C ARG A 400 7.35 -11.43 -16.57
N ILE A 401 6.42 -12.34 -16.78
CA ILE A 401 6.60 -13.56 -17.58
C ILE A 401 5.95 -13.40 -18.96
#